data_e8cf820bd438ade26171e3679203b951
#
_entry.id   e8cf820bd438ade26171e3679203b951
#
_cell.length_a   1.000
_cell.length_b   1.000
_cell.length_c   1.000
_cell.angle_alpha   90.00
_cell.angle_beta   90.00
_cell.angle_gamma   90.00
#
_symmetry.space_group_name_H-M   'P 1'
#
loop_
_entity.id
_entity.type
_entity.pdbx_description
1 polymer ?
#
loop_
_entity_poly.entity_id
_entity_poly.type
_entity_poly.pdbx_seq_one_letter_code
_entity_poly.pdbx_strand_id
1 'polypeptide(L)'
;MTQFASRLVRTIKRPLVLTGLVLLPLGWGAVDAFAKDHALLINASPSLPNWAFWLDKHARIERGSLIFFEPPASELVEAHFGKGAQLFGKRVLGVPGDVVSHRGHEVFINGQKIAARLDETRLGIALHEGPEGPIPDGCFYTGTSHPRGLDSRYAEIGFVCRGQILGSGRAIL
;
A
#
# COMPACT_ATOMS: atom_id res chain seq x y z
N MET A 1 64.37 0.23 -14.25
CA MET A 1 63.17 -0.63 -14.09
C MET A 1 61.95 0.08 -13.47
N THR A 2 62.04 1.27 -12.93
CA THR A 2 60.97 2.00 -12.23
C THR A 2 59.98 2.77 -13.13
N GLN A 3 60.34 3.13 -14.35
CA GLN A 3 59.47 3.92 -15.24
C GLN A 3 58.38 3.08 -16.00
N PHE A 4 58.59 1.79 -16.17
CA PHE A 4 57.62 0.92 -16.84
C PHE A 4 56.39 0.62 -15.96
N ALA A 5 56.60 0.44 -14.66
CA ALA A 5 55.50 0.19 -13.70
C ALA A 5 54.57 1.38 -13.52
N SER A 6 55.09 2.62 -13.56
CA SER A 6 54.30 3.84 -13.41
C SER A 6 53.39 4.12 -14.62
N ARG A 7 53.80 3.74 -15.82
CA ARG A 7 52.99 3.88 -17.06
C ARG A 7 51.86 2.85 -17.10
N LEU A 8 52.12 1.62 -16.65
CA LEU A 8 51.11 0.54 -16.65
C LEU A 8 49.96 0.85 -15.71
N VAL A 9 50.28 1.32 -14.48
CA VAL A 9 49.28 1.72 -13.47
C VAL A 9 48.46 2.93 -13.94
N ARG A 10 49.05 3.85 -14.67
CA ARG A 10 48.36 5.04 -15.21
C ARG A 10 47.42 4.70 -16.38
N THR A 11 47.75 3.68 -17.15
CA THR A 11 46.95 3.22 -18.32
C THR A 11 45.74 2.41 -17.86
N ILE A 12 45.86 1.65 -16.77
CA ILE A 12 44.75 0.84 -16.23
C ILE A 12 43.73 1.70 -15.47
N LYS A 13 44.15 2.76 -14.77
CA LYS A 13 43.25 3.65 -14.03
C LYS A 13 42.30 4.47 -14.91
N ARG A 14 42.75 4.90 -16.08
CA ARG A 14 41.93 5.72 -17.01
C ARG A 14 40.68 5.02 -17.54
N PRO A 15 40.77 3.78 -18.09
CA PRO A 15 39.54 3.09 -18.54
C PRO A 15 38.60 2.75 -17.40
N LEU A 16 39.10 2.38 -16.20
CA LEU A 16 38.30 2.12 -15.00
C LEU A 16 37.51 3.37 -14.55
N VAL A 17 38.15 4.53 -14.54
CA VAL A 17 37.50 5.80 -14.19
C VAL A 17 36.46 6.17 -15.25
N LEU A 18 36.75 6.01 -16.54
CA LEU A 18 35.80 6.29 -17.62
C LEU A 18 34.61 5.32 -17.59
N THR A 19 34.87 4.05 -17.35
CA THR A 19 33.80 3.04 -17.18
C THR A 19 32.91 3.35 -15.97
N GLY A 20 33.50 3.75 -14.83
CA GLY A 20 32.76 4.19 -13.66
C GLY A 20 31.89 5.43 -13.92
N LEU A 21 32.43 6.41 -14.65
CA LEU A 21 31.70 7.64 -15.02
C LEU A 21 30.50 7.38 -15.93
N VAL A 22 30.51 6.31 -16.72
CA VAL A 22 29.40 5.90 -17.59
C VAL A 22 28.42 4.99 -16.86
N LEU A 23 28.91 4.01 -16.08
CA LEU A 23 28.08 3.02 -15.43
C LEU A 23 27.30 3.60 -14.24
N LEU A 24 27.86 4.57 -13.50
CA LEU A 24 27.19 5.19 -12.37
C LEU A 24 25.89 5.94 -12.77
N PRO A 25 25.88 6.82 -13.76
CA PRO A 25 24.64 7.50 -14.17
C PRO A 25 23.63 6.54 -14.83
N LEU A 26 24.10 5.51 -15.57
CA LEU A 26 23.21 4.48 -16.11
C LEU A 26 22.57 3.64 -15.01
N GLY A 27 23.34 3.25 -14.01
CA GLY A 27 22.83 2.55 -12.83
C GLY A 27 21.84 3.40 -12.04
N TRP A 28 22.16 4.68 -11.84
CA TRP A 28 21.25 5.62 -11.15
C TRP A 28 19.94 5.80 -11.92
N GLY A 29 19.99 5.96 -13.25
CA GLY A 29 18.80 6.07 -14.10
C GLY A 29 17.92 4.82 -14.03
N ALA A 30 18.52 3.64 -13.99
CA ALA A 30 17.78 2.38 -13.84
C ALA A 30 17.10 2.27 -12.47
N VAL A 31 17.79 2.66 -11.40
CA VAL A 31 17.23 2.69 -10.03
C VAL A 31 16.09 3.70 -9.93
N ASP A 32 16.25 4.90 -10.50
CA ASP A 32 15.21 5.93 -10.51
C ASP A 32 13.97 5.47 -11.30
N ALA A 33 14.15 4.88 -12.48
CA ALA A 33 13.07 4.30 -13.27
C ALA A 33 12.32 3.22 -12.49
N PHE A 34 13.06 2.32 -11.84
CA PHE A 34 12.47 1.24 -11.04
C PHE A 34 11.70 1.76 -9.82
N ALA A 35 12.20 2.78 -9.13
CA ALA A 35 11.57 3.41 -7.98
C ALA A 35 10.27 4.17 -8.35
N LYS A 36 10.08 4.55 -9.61
CA LYS A 36 8.82 5.13 -10.08
C LYS A 36 7.67 4.14 -10.03
N ASP A 37 7.95 2.87 -10.34
CA ASP A 37 6.94 1.82 -10.45
C ASP A 37 6.81 0.97 -9.19
N HIS A 38 7.81 0.98 -8.32
CA HIS A 38 7.87 0.13 -7.13
C HIS A 38 8.21 0.92 -5.86
N ALA A 39 7.84 0.36 -4.71
CA ALA A 39 8.25 0.89 -3.41
C ALA A 39 8.42 -0.24 -2.38
N LEU A 40 9.32 -0.01 -1.42
CA LEU A 40 9.43 -0.82 -0.22
C LEU A 40 8.68 -0.10 0.90
N LEU A 41 7.70 -0.76 1.50
CA LEU A 41 6.91 -0.22 2.61
C LEU A 41 7.20 -1.00 3.88
N ILE A 42 7.35 -0.28 4.98
CA ILE A 42 7.52 -0.85 6.32
C ILE A 42 6.20 -0.68 7.06
N ASN A 43 5.72 -1.76 7.67
CA ASN A 43 4.48 -1.75 8.44
C ASN A 43 4.70 -1.11 9.82
N ALA A 44 3.92 -0.09 10.11
CA ALA A 44 3.94 0.59 11.40
C ALA A 44 2.73 0.22 12.28
N SER A 45 1.87 -0.73 11.84
CA SER A 45 0.62 -1.05 12.55
C SER A 45 0.39 -2.55 12.68
N PRO A 46 -0.32 -3.03 13.72
CA PRO A 46 -0.63 -4.44 13.92
C PRO A 46 -1.75 -4.96 13.00
N SER A 47 -2.28 -4.14 12.08
CA SER A 47 -3.40 -4.53 11.21
C SER A 47 -3.04 -5.58 10.15
N LEU A 48 -1.75 -5.70 9.84
CA LEU A 48 -1.19 -6.74 8.98
C LEU A 48 -0.08 -7.49 9.74
N PRO A 49 0.06 -8.81 9.55
CA PRO A 49 1.02 -9.61 10.32
C PRO A 49 2.48 -9.44 9.88
N ASN A 50 2.69 -8.91 8.70
CA ASN A 50 4.01 -8.76 8.09
C ASN A 50 4.57 -7.36 8.36
N TRP A 51 5.89 -7.24 8.48
CA TRP A 51 6.52 -5.95 8.77
C TRP A 51 7.09 -5.24 7.54
N ALA A 52 7.26 -5.91 6.40
CA ALA A 52 7.72 -5.28 5.16
C ALA A 52 6.95 -5.80 3.93
N PHE A 53 6.70 -4.90 3.01
CA PHE A 53 5.95 -5.15 1.79
C PHE A 53 6.66 -4.56 0.58
N TRP A 54 6.67 -5.34 -0.49
CA TRP A 54 7.05 -4.88 -1.81
C TRP A 54 5.81 -4.42 -2.56
N LEU A 55 5.80 -3.17 -2.99
CA LEU A 55 4.71 -2.55 -3.72
C LEU A 55 5.02 -2.45 -5.21
N ASP A 56 4.05 -2.82 -6.04
CA ASP A 56 3.99 -2.55 -7.47
C ASP A 56 2.81 -1.61 -7.74
N LYS A 57 3.09 -0.43 -8.29
CA LYS A 57 2.10 0.63 -8.53
C LYS A 57 1.18 0.32 -9.72
N HIS A 58 1.59 -0.59 -10.60
CA HIS A 58 0.87 -0.97 -11.82
C HIS A 58 0.22 -2.36 -11.73
N ALA A 59 0.41 -3.07 -10.62
CA ALA A 59 -0.17 -4.40 -10.44
C ALA A 59 -1.69 -4.38 -10.59
N ARG A 60 -2.21 -5.42 -11.22
CA ARG A 60 -3.66 -5.64 -11.29
C ARG A 60 -4.22 -5.89 -9.89
N ILE A 61 -5.33 -5.22 -9.59
CA ILE A 61 -6.02 -5.36 -8.32
C ILE A 61 -7.18 -6.32 -8.49
N GLU A 62 -7.18 -7.38 -7.69
CA GLU A 62 -8.18 -8.44 -7.69
C GLU A 62 -8.62 -8.73 -6.24
N ARG A 63 -9.67 -9.53 -6.07
CA ARG A 63 -10.08 -10.00 -4.74
C ARG A 63 -8.91 -10.74 -4.08
N GLY A 64 -8.63 -10.40 -2.82
CA GLY A 64 -7.50 -10.93 -2.05
C GLY A 64 -6.19 -10.14 -2.23
N SER A 65 -6.08 -9.25 -3.22
CA SER A 65 -4.91 -8.35 -3.35
C SER A 65 -4.71 -7.54 -2.08
N LEU A 66 -3.47 -7.35 -1.69
CA LEU A 66 -3.10 -6.41 -0.64
C LEU A 66 -2.83 -5.06 -1.29
N ILE A 67 -3.66 -4.07 -1.03
CA ILE A 67 -3.49 -2.73 -1.58
C ILE A 67 -3.04 -1.74 -0.52
N PHE A 68 -2.30 -0.73 -0.97
CA PHE A 68 -1.87 0.41 -0.17
C PHE A 68 -2.50 1.67 -0.74
N PHE A 69 -3.17 2.44 0.10
CA PHE A 69 -3.93 3.62 -0.33
C PHE A 69 -3.87 4.74 0.70
N GLU A 70 -4.13 5.96 0.24
CA GLU A 70 -4.29 7.14 1.09
C GLU A 70 -5.70 7.13 1.70
N PRO A 71 -5.84 7.07 3.03
CA PRO A 71 -7.14 7.15 3.68
C PRO A 71 -7.75 8.54 3.46
N PRO A 72 -9.10 8.66 3.44
CA PRO A 72 -9.74 9.97 3.43
C PRO A 72 -9.29 10.81 4.64
N ALA A 73 -9.08 12.10 4.40
CA ALA A 73 -8.80 13.04 5.48
C ALA A 73 -10.03 13.16 6.38
N SER A 74 -9.90 12.81 7.66
CA SER A 74 -10.95 12.92 8.66
C SER A 74 -10.36 13.15 10.04
N GLU A 75 -11.11 13.80 10.92
CA GLU A 75 -10.69 14.00 12.32
C GLU A 75 -10.39 12.67 13.03
N LEU A 76 -11.14 11.62 12.71
CA LEU A 76 -10.93 10.29 13.26
C LEU A 76 -9.58 9.70 12.81
N VAL A 77 -9.23 9.83 11.52
CA VAL A 77 -7.94 9.36 10.99
C VAL A 77 -6.81 10.15 11.64
N GLU A 78 -6.93 11.48 11.74
CA GLU A 78 -5.92 12.31 12.40
C GLU A 78 -5.77 12.00 13.89
N ALA A 79 -6.86 11.76 14.60
CA ALA A 79 -6.83 11.43 16.03
C ALA A 79 -6.12 10.10 16.32
N HIS A 80 -6.23 9.11 15.41
CA HIS A 80 -5.67 7.78 15.63
C HIS A 80 -4.28 7.58 15.02
N PHE A 81 -3.97 8.28 13.92
CA PHE A 81 -2.76 8.06 13.12
C PHE A 81 -1.87 9.29 13.00
N GLY A 82 -2.31 10.44 13.54
CA GLY A 82 -1.58 11.71 13.47
C GLY A 82 -1.85 12.49 12.18
N LYS A 83 -1.35 13.73 12.15
CA LYS A 83 -1.42 14.59 10.95
C LYS A 83 -0.44 14.10 9.89
N GLY A 84 -0.91 14.03 8.66
CA GLY A 84 -0.13 13.52 7.53
C GLY A 84 -0.42 12.03 7.32
N ALA A 85 -1.33 11.75 6.43
CA ALA A 85 -1.87 10.42 6.19
C ALA A 85 -0.76 9.41 5.90
N GLN A 86 -0.60 8.45 6.82
CA GLN A 86 0.15 7.23 6.53
C GLN A 86 -0.69 6.37 5.60
N LEU A 87 -0.04 5.69 4.66
CA LEU A 87 -0.70 4.74 3.78
C LEU A 87 -1.35 3.62 4.59
N PHE A 88 -2.60 3.31 4.26
CA PHE A 88 -3.30 2.15 4.81
C PHE A 88 -3.06 0.93 3.93
N GLY A 89 -2.61 -0.18 4.54
CA GLY A 89 -2.52 -1.48 3.89
C GLY A 89 -3.74 -2.33 4.24
N LYS A 90 -4.52 -2.74 3.23
CA LYS A 90 -5.74 -3.55 3.42
C LYS A 90 -5.87 -4.59 2.31
N ARG A 91 -6.58 -5.70 2.61
CA ARG A 91 -6.96 -6.67 1.58
C ARG A 91 -8.24 -6.27 0.87
N VAL A 92 -8.29 -6.49 -0.42
CA VAL A 92 -9.49 -6.37 -1.23
C VAL A 92 -10.42 -7.54 -0.90
N LEU A 93 -11.56 -7.26 -0.31
CA LEU A 93 -12.61 -8.23 0.04
C LEU A 93 -13.72 -8.24 -1.00
N GLY A 94 -14.02 -7.09 -1.62
CA GLY A 94 -14.99 -6.91 -2.67
C GLY A 94 -14.43 -6.15 -3.86
N VAL A 95 -14.89 -6.49 -5.06
CA VAL A 95 -14.49 -5.92 -6.34
C VAL A 95 -15.70 -5.28 -7.03
N PRO A 96 -15.52 -4.41 -8.05
CA PRO A 96 -16.63 -3.81 -8.78
C PRO A 96 -17.73 -4.81 -9.17
N GLY A 97 -18.99 -4.42 -8.92
CA GLY A 97 -20.16 -5.25 -9.18
C GLY A 97 -20.57 -6.19 -8.04
N ASP A 98 -19.73 -6.44 -7.06
CA ASP A 98 -20.15 -7.13 -5.83
C ASP A 98 -21.14 -6.26 -5.04
N VAL A 99 -22.07 -6.91 -4.31
CA VAL A 99 -23.08 -6.23 -3.52
C VAL A 99 -22.77 -6.33 -2.05
N VAL A 100 -22.58 -5.19 -1.40
CA VAL A 100 -22.41 -5.06 0.05
C VAL A 100 -23.78 -4.92 0.71
N SER A 101 -23.97 -5.62 1.83
CA SER A 101 -25.16 -5.48 2.67
C SER A 101 -24.81 -5.63 4.15
N HIS A 102 -25.62 -5.02 5.01
CA HIS A 102 -25.45 -5.10 6.45
C HIS A 102 -26.64 -5.80 7.11
N ARG A 103 -26.39 -6.48 8.23
CA ARG A 103 -27.41 -7.07 9.13
C ARG A 103 -26.98 -6.80 10.56
N GLY A 104 -27.47 -5.72 11.14
CA GLY A 104 -26.98 -5.21 12.42
C GLY A 104 -25.49 -4.83 12.30
N HIS A 105 -24.64 -5.44 13.11
CA HIS A 105 -23.20 -5.20 13.04
C HIS A 105 -22.44 -6.06 12.01
N GLU A 106 -23.15 -6.97 11.37
CA GLU A 106 -22.51 -7.90 10.43
C GLU A 106 -22.50 -7.34 9.01
N VAL A 107 -21.35 -7.49 8.34
CA VAL A 107 -21.15 -7.05 6.95
C VAL A 107 -21.03 -8.26 6.04
N PHE A 108 -21.75 -8.21 4.93
CA PHE A 108 -21.81 -9.26 3.92
C PHE A 108 -21.40 -8.71 2.56
N ILE A 109 -20.75 -9.55 1.76
CA ILE A 109 -20.52 -9.31 0.32
C ILE A 109 -21.11 -10.50 -0.43
N ASN A 110 -22.03 -10.22 -1.37
CA ASN A 110 -22.79 -11.24 -2.12
C ASN A 110 -23.43 -12.29 -1.20
N GLY A 111 -23.95 -11.85 -0.05
CA GLY A 111 -24.59 -12.73 0.93
C GLY A 111 -23.65 -13.53 1.83
N GLN A 112 -22.33 -13.46 1.62
CA GLN A 112 -21.35 -14.09 2.48
C GLN A 112 -20.88 -13.11 3.56
N LYS A 113 -20.96 -13.50 4.83
CA LYS A 113 -20.42 -12.72 5.95
C LYS A 113 -18.91 -12.60 5.84
N ILE A 114 -18.41 -11.36 5.86
CA ILE A 114 -16.98 -11.05 5.74
C ILE A 114 -16.38 -10.44 6.98
N ALA A 115 -17.17 -9.70 7.78
CA ALA A 115 -16.69 -8.97 8.94
C ALA A 115 -17.84 -8.62 9.89
N ALA A 116 -17.46 -8.06 11.04
CA ALA A 116 -18.37 -7.34 11.92
C ALA A 116 -17.78 -5.96 12.24
N ARG A 117 -18.64 -4.95 12.37
CA ARG A 117 -18.27 -3.60 12.78
C ARG A 117 -18.43 -3.39 14.29
N LEU A 118 -17.78 -2.36 14.78
CA LEU A 118 -17.92 -1.84 16.14
C LEU A 118 -18.63 -0.48 16.07
N ASP A 119 -19.22 -0.03 17.19
CA ASP A 119 -19.90 1.26 17.26
C ASP A 119 -18.95 2.41 17.57
N GLU A 120 -17.78 2.09 18.17
CA GLU A 120 -16.78 3.08 18.57
C GLU A 120 -15.35 2.57 18.47
N THR A 121 -14.43 3.51 18.39
CA THR A 121 -13.00 3.26 18.45
C THR A 121 -12.53 3.00 19.89
N ARG A 122 -11.21 2.72 20.07
CA ARG A 122 -10.60 2.62 21.41
C ARG A 122 -10.63 3.93 22.19
N LEU A 123 -10.77 5.07 21.52
CA LEU A 123 -10.83 6.39 22.12
C LEU A 123 -12.28 6.84 22.40
N GLY A 124 -13.28 5.95 22.21
CA GLY A 124 -14.70 6.27 22.37
C GLY A 124 -15.27 7.17 21.27
N ILE A 125 -14.60 7.29 20.13
CA ILE A 125 -15.10 8.05 18.99
C ILE A 125 -16.05 7.15 18.21
N ALA A 126 -17.27 7.65 17.92
CA ALA A 126 -18.28 6.92 17.16
C ALA A 126 -17.77 6.53 15.77
N LEU A 127 -18.17 5.33 15.34
CA LEU A 127 -17.90 4.79 14.01
C LEU A 127 -19.23 4.63 13.27
N HIS A 128 -19.29 5.13 12.04
CA HIS A 128 -20.49 5.09 11.22
C HIS A 128 -20.44 3.90 10.27
N GLU A 129 -21.61 3.36 9.99
CA GLU A 129 -21.78 2.24 9.06
C GLU A 129 -21.26 2.58 7.68
N GLY A 130 -20.46 1.67 7.10
CA GLY A 130 -19.88 1.82 5.77
C GLY A 130 -20.93 1.72 4.65
N PRO A 131 -20.50 1.86 3.40
CA PRO A 131 -21.41 1.87 2.27
C PRO A 131 -22.08 0.52 2.03
N GLU A 132 -23.34 0.56 1.59
CA GLU A 132 -24.13 -0.58 1.09
C GLU A 132 -24.35 -0.48 -0.43
N GLY A 133 -24.81 -1.59 -1.02
CA GLY A 133 -25.13 -1.68 -2.43
C GLY A 133 -23.99 -2.16 -3.30
N PRO A 134 -24.11 -2.01 -4.63
CA PRO A 134 -23.08 -2.46 -5.57
C PRO A 134 -21.80 -1.63 -5.45
N ILE A 135 -20.66 -2.31 -5.43
CA ILE A 135 -19.35 -1.65 -5.45
C ILE A 135 -19.17 -1.00 -6.82
N PRO A 136 -18.92 0.33 -6.87
CA PRO A 136 -18.77 1.04 -8.13
C PRO A 136 -17.55 0.62 -8.94
N ASP A 137 -17.57 0.88 -10.25
CA ASP A 137 -16.43 0.66 -11.14
C ASP A 137 -15.18 1.41 -10.65
N GLY A 138 -14.06 0.70 -10.65
CA GLY A 138 -12.79 1.25 -10.19
C GLY A 138 -12.65 1.40 -8.68
N CYS A 139 -13.64 0.99 -7.88
CA CYS A 139 -13.61 1.02 -6.43
C CYS A 139 -13.59 -0.41 -5.85
N PHE A 140 -13.17 -0.54 -4.62
CA PHE A 140 -12.99 -1.81 -3.92
C PHE A 140 -13.50 -1.71 -2.49
N TYR A 141 -14.03 -2.79 -1.97
CA TYR A 141 -14.27 -2.95 -0.55
C TYR A 141 -13.06 -3.59 0.11
N THR A 142 -12.48 -2.92 1.09
CA THR A 142 -11.22 -3.32 1.71
C THR A 142 -11.39 -3.66 3.18
N GLY A 143 -10.56 -4.54 3.69
CA GLY A 143 -10.60 -4.89 5.09
C GLY A 143 -9.36 -5.62 5.59
N THR A 144 -9.39 -5.92 6.89
CA THR A 144 -8.40 -6.77 7.57
C THR A 144 -9.10 -7.77 8.45
N SER A 145 -8.39 -8.85 8.80
CA SER A 145 -8.85 -9.82 9.82
C SER A 145 -8.84 -9.25 11.24
N HIS A 146 -8.18 -8.10 11.45
CA HIS A 146 -8.12 -7.47 12.77
C HIS A 146 -9.49 -6.90 13.14
N PRO A 147 -10.09 -7.27 14.31
CA PRO A 147 -11.45 -6.88 14.67
C PRO A 147 -11.63 -5.37 14.81
N ARG A 148 -10.59 -4.63 15.18
CA ARG A 148 -10.57 -3.17 15.31
C ARG A 148 -9.91 -2.47 14.12
N GLY A 149 -9.85 -3.12 12.96
CA GLY A 149 -9.30 -2.49 11.76
C GLY A 149 -10.21 -1.36 11.28
N LEU A 150 -9.66 -0.18 11.04
CA LEU A 150 -10.34 0.91 10.34
C LEU A 150 -10.22 0.64 8.83
N ASP A 151 -11.35 0.33 8.20
CA ASP A 151 -11.43 -0.08 6.79
C ASP A 151 -12.85 0.17 6.24
N SER A 152 -13.20 -0.40 5.10
CA SER A 152 -14.48 -0.16 4.40
C SER A 152 -15.74 -0.55 5.19
N ARG A 153 -15.59 -1.21 6.35
CA ARG A 153 -16.71 -1.42 7.28
C ARG A 153 -17.32 -0.11 7.79
N TYR A 154 -16.56 0.99 7.68
CA TYR A 154 -16.90 2.29 8.23
C TYR A 154 -16.97 3.35 7.15
N ALA A 155 -17.94 4.28 7.30
CA ALA A 155 -18.15 5.40 6.39
C ALA A 155 -16.91 6.30 6.28
N GLU A 156 -16.11 6.36 7.35
CA GLU A 156 -14.87 7.13 7.43
C GLU A 156 -13.80 6.69 6.41
N ILE A 157 -13.91 5.46 5.91
CA ILE A 157 -13.07 4.94 4.82
C ILE A 157 -13.89 4.76 3.55
N GLY A 158 -15.05 4.14 3.63
CA GLY A 158 -15.90 3.88 2.48
C GLY A 158 -15.33 2.90 1.46
N PHE A 159 -15.78 2.99 0.23
CA PHE A 159 -15.15 2.29 -0.89
C PHE A 159 -13.81 2.97 -1.22
N VAL A 160 -12.77 2.17 -1.41
CA VAL A 160 -11.45 2.65 -1.80
C VAL A 160 -11.33 2.62 -3.33
N CYS A 161 -11.25 3.80 -3.95
CA CYS A 161 -11.23 3.92 -5.40
C CYS A 161 -9.82 4.12 -5.94
N ARG A 162 -9.61 3.82 -7.24
CA ARG A 162 -8.29 3.82 -7.89
C ARG A 162 -7.46 5.08 -7.67
N GLY A 163 -8.09 6.26 -7.60
CA GLY A 163 -7.39 7.52 -7.37
C GLY A 163 -6.70 7.64 -5.99
N GLN A 164 -7.11 6.81 -5.03
CA GLN A 164 -6.53 6.77 -3.69
C GLN A 164 -5.44 5.69 -3.56
N ILE A 165 -5.40 4.72 -4.50
CA ILE A 165 -4.57 3.51 -4.40
C ILE A 165 -3.19 3.81 -4.99
N LEU A 166 -2.16 3.65 -4.16
CA LEU A 166 -0.78 3.75 -4.59
C LEU A 166 -0.33 2.52 -5.39
N GLY A 167 -0.82 1.35 -5.04
CA GLY A 167 -0.50 0.10 -5.72
C GLY A 167 -0.90 -1.15 -4.93
N SER A 168 -0.56 -2.31 -5.47
CA SER A 168 -0.73 -3.60 -4.80
C SER A 168 0.61 -4.12 -4.29
N GLY A 169 0.60 -4.70 -3.11
CA GLY A 169 1.80 -5.18 -2.44
C GLY A 169 1.78 -6.67 -2.14
N ARG A 170 2.97 -7.20 -1.93
CA ARG A 170 3.18 -8.54 -1.37
C ARG A 170 4.07 -8.45 -0.14
N ALA A 171 3.79 -9.27 0.85
CA ALA A 171 4.66 -9.41 2.00
C ALA A 171 6.01 -10.02 1.57
N ILE A 172 7.08 -9.48 2.11
CA ILE A 172 8.45 -9.99 1.89
C ILE A 172 9.11 -10.45 3.18
N LEU A 173 8.64 -9.97 4.33
CA LEU A 173 9.11 -10.37 5.67
C LEU A 173 7.98 -10.30 6.67
#